data_c93f00d37a193fc6f14734f4b06a84c4
#
_entry.id   c93f00d37a193fc6f14734f4b06a84c4
#
_cell.length_a   1.000
_cell.length_b   1.000
_cell.length_c   1.000
_cell.angle_alpha   90.00
_cell.angle_beta   90.00
_cell.angle_gamma   90.00
#
_symmetry.space_group_name_H-M   'P 1'
#
loop_
_entity.id
_entity.type
_entity.pdbx_description
1 polymer ?
#
loop_
_entity_poly.entity_id
_entity_poly.type
_entity_poly.pdbx_seq_one_letter_code
_entity_poly.pdbx_strand_id
1 'polypeptide(L)'
;MRKLCIFLALAAMTMGIEAKTIVVYFSATGTTKAAAQQIAKAQKATLWEIQPAEPYTAADLDWRNKQSRSSLEMNDPEARPAIKQCTNIMPYDTIYVGYPIWWGICPRIINSWVDNNLEQLKDKTLIPFATSGGSGVEEAVEYLRKTYPQLNWQDGILMR
;
A
#
# COMPACT_ATOMS: atom_id res chain seq x y z
N MET A 1 -19.53 32.57 -58.42
CA MET A 1 -19.17 32.81 -57.02
C MET A 1 -19.11 31.46 -56.30
N ARG A 2 -17.90 30.95 -56.10
CA ARG A 2 -17.67 29.69 -55.41
C ARG A 2 -17.56 29.97 -53.90
N LYS A 3 -18.50 29.50 -53.10
CA LYS A 3 -18.45 29.54 -51.64
C LYS A 3 -17.49 28.45 -51.15
N LEU A 4 -16.35 28.88 -50.64
CA LEU A 4 -15.33 28.02 -50.01
C LEU A 4 -15.80 27.71 -48.57
N CYS A 5 -16.28 26.50 -48.31
CA CYS A 5 -16.56 26.06 -46.97
C CYS A 5 -15.24 25.61 -46.31
N ILE A 6 -14.74 26.44 -45.39
CA ILE A 6 -13.60 26.08 -44.54
C ILE A 6 -14.16 25.22 -43.42
N PHE A 7 -13.90 23.91 -43.48
CA PHE A 7 -14.10 23.00 -42.33
C PHE A 7 -12.96 23.22 -41.37
N LEU A 8 -13.25 23.89 -40.26
CA LEU A 8 -12.34 23.98 -39.13
C LEU A 8 -12.46 22.65 -38.36
N ALA A 9 -11.52 21.73 -38.59
CA ALA A 9 -11.40 20.52 -37.80
C ALA A 9 -10.91 20.92 -36.39
N LEU A 10 -11.83 20.97 -35.44
CA LEU A 10 -11.52 21.12 -34.03
C LEU A 10 -10.94 19.78 -33.55
N ALA A 11 -9.61 19.68 -33.54
CA ALA A 11 -8.93 18.57 -32.92
C ALA A 11 -9.18 18.66 -31.39
N ALA A 12 -10.15 17.89 -30.90
CA ALA A 12 -10.31 17.68 -29.49
C ALA A 12 -9.07 16.92 -29.01
N MET A 13 -8.12 17.64 -28.41
CA MET A 13 -7.07 17.02 -27.58
C MET A 13 -7.78 16.40 -26.37
N THR A 14 -8.09 15.12 -26.46
CA THR A 14 -8.36 14.31 -25.27
C THR A 14 -7.05 14.25 -24.50
N MET A 15 -6.87 15.17 -23.53
CA MET A 15 -5.87 15.00 -22.49
C MET A 15 -6.31 13.76 -21.73
N GLY A 16 -5.73 12.59 -22.07
CA GLY A 16 -5.87 11.39 -21.29
C GLY A 16 -5.41 11.71 -19.88
N ILE A 17 -6.32 11.61 -18.91
CA ILE A 17 -5.94 11.66 -17.49
C ILE A 17 -5.12 10.41 -17.26
N GLU A 18 -3.80 10.56 -17.19
CA GLU A 18 -2.91 9.44 -16.90
C GLU A 18 -3.15 8.99 -15.46
N ALA A 19 -3.48 7.71 -15.26
CA ALA A 19 -3.71 7.14 -13.94
C ALA A 19 -2.44 7.32 -13.08
N LYS A 20 -2.59 7.94 -11.91
CA LYS A 20 -1.47 8.19 -11.00
C LYS A 20 -1.31 7.03 -10.02
N THR A 21 -0.07 6.62 -9.83
CA THR A 21 0.30 5.51 -8.95
C THR A 21 1.15 5.99 -7.77
N ILE A 22 0.88 5.45 -6.60
CA ILE A 22 1.71 5.61 -5.41
C ILE A 22 2.06 4.23 -4.84
N VAL A 23 3.26 4.11 -4.29
CA VAL A 23 3.70 2.94 -3.52
C VAL A 23 3.75 3.37 -2.06
N VAL A 24 2.87 2.81 -1.26
CA VAL A 24 2.79 3.01 0.19
C VAL A 24 3.30 1.75 0.87
N TYR A 25 4.20 1.87 1.83
CA TYR A 25 4.79 0.69 2.47
C TYR A 25 5.18 0.93 3.92
N PHE A 26 5.20 -0.14 4.70
CA PHE A 26 5.86 -0.21 5.99
C PHE A 26 7.07 -1.13 5.90
N SER A 27 8.20 -0.72 6.48
CA SER A 27 9.42 -1.52 6.55
C SER A 27 10.03 -1.45 7.95
N ALA A 28 10.21 -2.62 8.59
CA ALA A 28 10.80 -2.70 9.92
C ALA A 28 12.34 -2.75 9.87
N THR A 29 12.91 -3.40 8.85
CA THR A 29 14.36 -3.68 8.75
C THR A 29 15.00 -3.21 7.44
N GLY A 30 14.24 -2.57 6.57
CA GLY A 30 14.71 -2.07 5.27
C GLY A 30 14.44 -2.99 4.08
N THR A 31 14.08 -4.25 4.30
CA THR A 31 13.81 -5.21 3.20
C THR A 31 12.61 -4.80 2.37
N THR A 32 11.48 -4.48 3.00
CA THR A 32 10.28 -4.02 2.29
C THR A 32 10.52 -2.66 1.62
N LYS A 33 11.33 -1.79 2.23
CA LYS A 33 11.75 -0.52 1.63
C LYS A 33 12.45 -0.72 0.30
N ALA A 34 13.41 -1.64 0.22
CA ALA A 34 14.12 -1.96 -1.02
C ALA A 34 13.15 -2.47 -2.10
N ALA A 35 12.21 -3.35 -1.74
CA ALA A 35 11.17 -3.84 -2.66
C ALA A 35 10.27 -2.70 -3.15
N ALA A 36 9.83 -1.82 -2.24
CA ALA A 36 9.02 -0.65 -2.57
C ALA A 36 9.70 0.30 -3.55
N GLN A 37 11.00 0.53 -3.37
CA GLN A 37 11.81 1.35 -4.28
C GLN A 37 11.89 0.75 -5.69
N GLN A 38 12.01 -0.58 -5.81
CA GLN A 38 12.00 -1.27 -7.09
C GLN A 38 10.67 -1.10 -7.82
N ILE A 39 9.55 -1.31 -7.13
CA ILE A 39 8.21 -1.12 -7.70
C ILE A 39 8.01 0.35 -8.09
N ALA A 40 8.34 1.30 -7.23
CA ALA A 40 8.19 2.72 -7.51
C ALA A 40 8.97 3.15 -8.75
N LYS A 41 10.20 2.66 -8.92
CA LYS A 41 11.02 2.90 -10.11
C LYS A 41 10.38 2.30 -11.36
N ALA A 42 9.94 1.04 -11.31
CA ALA A 42 9.33 0.34 -12.44
C ALA A 42 8.00 0.98 -12.87
N GLN A 43 7.20 1.43 -11.93
CA GLN A 43 5.88 2.04 -12.16
C GLN A 43 5.94 3.57 -12.33
N LYS A 44 7.12 4.19 -12.23
CA LYS A 44 7.29 5.66 -12.19
C LYS A 44 6.36 6.30 -11.15
N ALA A 45 6.23 5.66 -10.01
CA ALA A 45 5.28 5.99 -8.96
C ALA A 45 5.92 6.82 -7.85
N THR A 46 5.07 7.59 -7.17
CA THR A 46 5.45 8.24 -5.90
C THR A 46 5.68 7.17 -4.83
N LEU A 47 6.64 7.39 -3.96
CA LEU A 47 6.98 6.49 -2.86
C LEU A 47 6.63 7.15 -1.53
N TRP A 48 5.93 6.42 -0.65
CA TRP A 48 5.56 6.89 0.68
C TRP A 48 5.80 5.79 1.73
N GLU A 49 6.52 6.14 2.79
CA GLU A 49 6.76 5.24 3.92
C GLU A 49 5.76 5.48 5.05
N ILE A 50 5.07 4.44 5.47
CA ILE A 50 4.26 4.44 6.69
C ILE A 50 5.24 4.39 7.87
N GLN A 51 5.40 5.50 8.56
CA GLN A 51 6.28 5.58 9.73
C GLN A 51 5.45 5.43 11.00
N PRO A 52 5.78 4.44 11.87
CA PRO A 52 5.18 4.36 13.19
C PRO A 52 5.54 5.61 14.01
N ALA A 53 4.60 6.08 14.83
CA ALA A 53 4.86 7.21 15.73
C ALA A 53 6.04 6.93 16.67
N GLU A 54 6.14 5.67 17.13
CA GLU A 54 7.28 5.13 17.84
C GLU A 54 7.98 4.08 16.99
N PRO A 55 9.25 4.30 16.56
CA PRO A 55 9.99 3.32 15.80
C PRO A 55 10.14 1.99 16.52
N TYR A 56 10.11 0.89 15.76
CA TYR A 56 10.36 -0.44 16.33
C TYR A 56 11.85 -0.62 16.63
N THR A 57 12.17 -1.02 17.84
CA THR A 57 13.52 -1.42 18.24
C THR A 57 13.77 -2.90 17.91
N ALA A 58 15.02 -3.35 18.02
CA ALA A 58 15.34 -4.78 17.85
C ALA A 58 14.59 -5.65 18.88
N ALA A 59 14.42 -5.16 20.12
CA ALA A 59 13.64 -5.85 21.15
C ALA A 59 12.15 -5.92 20.81
N ASP A 60 11.59 -4.87 20.20
CA ASP A 60 10.20 -4.85 19.74
C ASP A 60 9.93 -5.87 18.63
N LEU A 61 10.95 -6.17 17.82
CA LEU A 61 10.87 -7.09 16.68
C LEU A 61 11.22 -8.55 17.04
N ASP A 62 11.58 -8.83 18.30
CA ASP A 62 11.89 -10.19 18.72
C ASP A 62 10.61 -11.05 18.78
N TRP A 63 10.29 -11.70 17.67
CA TRP A 63 9.11 -12.55 17.50
C TRP A 63 9.12 -13.81 18.40
N ARG A 64 10.28 -14.18 18.97
CA ARG A 64 10.40 -15.29 19.92
C ARG A 64 9.94 -14.88 21.31
N ASN A 65 10.03 -13.60 21.63
CA ASN A 65 9.53 -13.06 22.88
C ASN A 65 8.04 -12.74 22.76
N LYS A 66 7.19 -13.50 23.44
CA LYS A 66 5.74 -13.30 23.44
C LYS A 66 5.30 -11.95 24.03
N GLN A 67 6.17 -11.29 24.77
CA GLN A 67 5.94 -9.96 25.35
C GLN A 67 6.55 -8.82 24.52
N SER A 68 7.20 -9.13 23.39
CA SER A 68 7.67 -8.08 22.50
C SER A 68 6.50 -7.31 21.90
N ARG A 69 6.74 -6.06 21.52
CA ARG A 69 5.72 -5.20 20.92
C ARG A 69 5.07 -5.84 19.70
N SER A 70 5.86 -6.37 18.77
CA SER A 70 5.33 -7.03 17.58
C SER A 70 4.47 -8.25 17.91
N SER A 71 4.87 -9.07 18.91
CA SER A 71 4.09 -10.23 19.35
C SER A 71 2.76 -9.81 19.97
N LEU A 72 2.75 -8.78 20.81
CA LEU A 72 1.53 -8.27 21.45
C LEU A 72 0.58 -7.66 20.40
N GLU A 73 1.09 -6.85 19.49
CA GLU A 73 0.30 -6.26 18.41
C GLU A 73 -0.32 -7.34 17.51
N MET A 74 0.45 -8.36 17.12
CA MET A 74 -0.05 -9.41 16.23
C MET A 74 -1.06 -10.34 16.91
N ASN A 75 -0.97 -10.53 18.22
CA ASN A 75 -1.94 -11.32 19.00
C ASN A 75 -3.26 -10.55 19.27
N ASP A 76 -3.28 -9.25 19.08
CA ASP A 76 -4.48 -8.43 19.22
C ASP A 76 -5.00 -7.98 17.85
N PRO A 77 -6.14 -8.53 17.37
CA PRO A 77 -6.74 -8.13 16.09
C PRO A 77 -7.14 -6.66 16.03
N GLU A 78 -7.41 -6.05 17.19
CA GLU A 78 -7.83 -4.65 17.30
C GLU A 78 -6.66 -3.68 17.49
N ALA A 79 -5.43 -4.17 17.60
CA ALA A 79 -4.27 -3.31 17.73
C ALA A 79 -4.13 -2.37 16.52
N ARG A 80 -3.94 -1.08 16.80
CA ARG A 80 -3.75 -0.04 15.78
C ARG A 80 -2.57 0.85 16.18
N PRO A 81 -1.33 0.43 15.88
CA PRO A 81 -0.16 1.24 16.15
C PRO A 81 -0.28 2.63 15.51
N ALA A 82 0.04 3.67 16.25
CA ALA A 82 -0.05 5.04 15.77
C ALA A 82 0.95 5.32 14.65
N ILE A 83 0.50 6.08 13.64
CA ILE A 83 1.29 6.50 12.48
C ILE A 83 1.70 7.96 12.67
N LYS A 84 2.96 8.27 12.33
CA LYS A 84 3.54 9.60 12.53
C LYS A 84 2.93 10.66 11.62
N GLN A 85 2.60 10.34 10.38
CA GLN A 85 2.08 11.28 9.38
C GLN A 85 1.01 10.64 8.52
N CYS A 86 0.02 11.43 8.12
CA CYS A 86 -1.00 11.00 7.17
C CYS A 86 -0.49 11.07 5.74
N THR A 87 -0.89 10.10 4.91
CA THR A 87 -0.62 10.07 3.48
C THR A 87 -1.74 10.77 2.73
N ASN A 88 -1.41 11.67 1.81
CA ASN A 88 -2.41 12.17 0.87
C ASN A 88 -2.51 11.23 -0.34
N ILE A 89 -3.57 10.42 -0.40
CA ILE A 89 -3.81 9.46 -1.48
C ILE A 89 -4.86 9.94 -2.50
N MET A 90 -5.45 11.11 -2.29
CA MET A 90 -6.51 11.65 -3.16
C MET A 90 -6.13 11.71 -4.65
N PRO A 91 -4.90 12.13 -5.02
CA PRO A 91 -4.53 12.26 -6.43
C PRO A 91 -4.28 10.94 -7.16
N TYR A 92 -4.31 9.80 -6.46
CA TYR A 92 -3.87 8.51 -7.01
C TYR A 92 -5.06 7.57 -7.28
N ASP A 93 -4.96 6.80 -8.36
CA ASP A 93 -5.96 5.80 -8.76
C ASP A 93 -5.52 4.39 -8.38
N THR A 94 -4.22 4.14 -8.41
CA THR A 94 -3.60 2.84 -8.08
C THR A 94 -2.63 3.02 -6.92
N ILE A 95 -2.79 2.17 -5.90
CA ILE A 95 -1.97 2.19 -4.70
C ILE A 95 -1.37 0.81 -4.49
N TYR A 96 -0.05 0.73 -4.57
CA TYR A 96 0.69 -0.44 -4.07
C TYR A 96 0.81 -0.35 -2.56
N VAL A 97 0.47 -1.42 -1.86
CA VAL A 97 0.53 -1.47 -0.38
C VAL A 97 1.53 -2.55 0.02
N GLY A 98 2.66 -2.13 0.57
CA GLY A 98 3.79 -3.00 0.87
C GLY A 98 4.01 -3.24 2.36
N TYR A 99 4.36 -4.47 2.72
CA TYR A 99 4.60 -4.86 4.11
C TYR A 99 5.45 -6.14 4.22
N PRO A 100 6.20 -6.30 5.33
CA PRO A 100 6.75 -7.61 5.67
C PRO A 100 5.63 -8.53 6.15
N ILE A 101 5.72 -9.83 5.87
CA ILE A 101 4.76 -10.78 6.43
C ILE A 101 5.15 -11.09 7.88
N TRP A 102 4.23 -10.79 8.80
CA TRP A 102 4.32 -11.13 10.21
C TRP A 102 3.20 -12.11 10.58
N TRP A 103 3.56 -13.29 11.13
CA TRP A 103 2.59 -14.33 11.47
C TRP A 103 1.59 -14.65 10.34
N GLY A 104 2.08 -14.71 9.09
CA GLY A 104 1.28 -15.03 7.89
C GLY A 104 0.49 -13.88 7.28
N ILE A 105 0.34 -12.75 7.98
CA ILE A 105 -0.45 -11.60 7.53
C ILE A 105 0.36 -10.29 7.54
N CYS A 106 -0.27 -9.17 7.23
CA CYS A 106 0.36 -7.86 7.35
C CYS A 106 0.48 -7.40 8.81
N PRO A 107 1.50 -6.61 9.18
CA PRO A 107 1.58 -5.97 10.49
C PRO A 107 0.39 -5.05 10.77
N ARG A 108 0.01 -4.92 12.03
CA ARG A 108 -1.16 -4.10 12.45
C ARG A 108 -1.07 -2.64 12.05
N ILE A 109 0.12 -2.11 11.82
CA ILE A 109 0.28 -0.74 11.32
C ILE A 109 -0.31 -0.55 9.91
N ILE A 110 -0.40 -1.61 9.11
CA ILE A 110 -1.10 -1.59 7.82
C ILE A 110 -2.61 -1.40 8.06
N ASN A 111 -3.17 -2.10 9.06
CA ASN A 111 -4.58 -1.88 9.45
C ASN A 111 -4.81 -0.43 9.90
N SER A 112 -3.89 0.14 10.68
CA SER A 112 -3.96 1.56 11.09
C SER A 112 -4.00 2.48 9.87
N TRP A 113 -3.15 2.22 8.88
CA TRP A 113 -3.09 3.03 7.66
C TRP A 113 -4.36 2.90 6.82
N VAL A 114 -4.88 1.67 6.64
CA VAL A 114 -6.12 1.43 5.91
C VAL A 114 -7.31 2.11 6.60
N ASP A 115 -7.43 1.94 7.92
CA ASP A 115 -8.52 2.56 8.70
C ASP A 115 -8.50 4.08 8.59
N ASN A 116 -7.33 4.70 8.65
CA ASN A 116 -7.18 6.15 8.54
C ASN A 116 -7.55 6.70 7.14
N ASN A 117 -7.51 5.87 6.11
CA ASN A 117 -7.75 6.26 4.72
C ASN A 117 -8.97 5.56 4.10
N LEU A 118 -9.77 4.85 4.88
CA LEU A 118 -10.78 3.91 4.40
C LEU A 118 -11.73 4.51 3.36
N GLU A 119 -12.28 5.70 3.63
CA GLU A 119 -13.21 6.37 2.72
C GLU A 119 -12.55 6.74 1.38
N GLN A 120 -11.30 7.18 1.42
CA GLN A 120 -10.55 7.55 0.22
C GLN A 120 -10.12 6.32 -0.60
N LEU A 121 -9.98 5.15 0.03
CA LEU A 121 -9.54 3.91 -0.61
C LEU A 121 -10.65 3.21 -1.41
N LYS A 122 -11.92 3.50 -1.17
CA LYS A 122 -13.06 2.80 -1.79
C LYS A 122 -13.04 2.80 -3.32
N ASP A 123 -12.57 3.89 -3.92
CA ASP A 123 -12.54 4.06 -5.38
C ASP A 123 -11.17 3.78 -6.00
N LYS A 124 -10.24 3.21 -5.22
CA LYS A 124 -8.87 2.95 -5.64
C LYS A 124 -8.65 1.48 -5.97
N THR A 125 -7.69 1.23 -6.85
CA THR A 125 -7.16 -0.13 -7.08
C THR A 125 -6.00 -0.36 -6.13
N LEU A 126 -6.09 -1.39 -5.27
CA LEU A 126 -5.09 -1.71 -4.26
C LEU A 126 -4.32 -2.96 -4.66
N ILE A 127 -3.00 -2.85 -4.79
CA ILE A 127 -2.13 -3.95 -5.17
C ILE A 127 -1.19 -4.25 -3.99
N PRO A 128 -1.47 -5.29 -3.21
CA PRO A 128 -0.60 -5.66 -2.10
C PRO A 128 0.71 -6.26 -2.61
N PHE A 129 1.81 -5.93 -1.96
CA PHE A 129 3.08 -6.64 -2.14
C PHE A 129 3.73 -6.90 -0.78
N ALA A 130 4.40 -8.01 -0.67
CA ALA A 130 4.98 -8.42 0.60
C ALA A 130 6.40 -8.94 0.44
N THR A 131 7.19 -8.76 1.48
CA THR A 131 8.49 -9.42 1.66
C THR A 131 8.39 -10.46 2.76
N SER A 132 9.01 -11.62 2.55
CA SER A 132 8.94 -12.74 3.48
C SER A 132 10.20 -13.56 3.47
N GLY A 133 10.56 -14.12 4.62
CA GLY A 133 11.64 -15.09 4.75
C GLY A 133 11.26 -16.52 4.31
N GLY A 134 9.97 -16.82 4.10
CA GLY A 134 9.52 -18.16 3.73
C GLY A 134 8.04 -18.29 3.40
N SER A 135 7.17 -17.44 3.94
CA SER A 135 5.73 -17.50 3.68
C SER A 135 5.39 -16.95 2.28
N GLY A 136 4.29 -17.45 1.69
CA GLY A 136 3.66 -16.85 0.52
C GLY A 136 2.90 -15.55 0.86
N VAL A 137 2.34 -14.90 -0.14
CA VAL A 137 1.59 -13.64 0.01
C VAL A 137 0.07 -13.87 0.13
N GLU A 138 -0.39 -15.06 -0.24
CA GLU A 138 -1.81 -15.39 -0.44
C GLU A 138 -2.63 -15.22 0.84
N GLU A 139 -2.13 -15.73 1.98
CA GLU A 139 -2.82 -15.63 3.27
C GLU A 139 -2.97 -14.17 3.72
N ALA A 140 -1.93 -13.37 3.51
CA ALA A 140 -1.95 -11.95 3.86
C ALA A 140 -2.95 -11.16 3.00
N VAL A 141 -3.05 -11.48 1.72
CA VAL A 141 -4.03 -10.84 0.80
C VAL A 141 -5.46 -11.26 1.18
N GLU A 142 -5.67 -12.54 1.48
CA GLU A 142 -6.98 -13.04 1.90
C GLU A 142 -7.41 -12.40 3.23
N TYR A 143 -6.48 -12.21 4.16
CA TYR A 143 -6.74 -11.47 5.40
C TYR A 143 -7.23 -10.05 5.11
N LEU A 144 -6.57 -9.31 4.20
CA LEU A 144 -6.97 -7.95 3.83
C LEU A 144 -8.35 -7.92 3.14
N ARG A 145 -8.62 -8.87 2.25
CA ARG A 145 -9.94 -9.02 1.59
C ARG A 145 -11.07 -9.28 2.58
N LYS A 146 -10.83 -10.12 3.57
CA LYS A 146 -11.81 -10.43 4.62
C LYS A 146 -12.02 -9.29 5.59
N THR A 147 -10.95 -8.60 5.95
CA THR A 147 -11.01 -7.47 6.91
C THR A 147 -11.64 -6.23 6.27
N TYR A 148 -11.35 -5.99 4.98
CA TYR A 148 -11.82 -4.81 4.25
C TYR A 148 -12.51 -5.21 2.93
N PRO A 149 -13.66 -5.89 2.99
CA PRO A 149 -14.36 -6.40 1.80
C PRO A 149 -14.89 -5.30 0.88
N GLN A 150 -15.01 -4.07 1.38
CA GLN A 150 -15.45 -2.91 0.61
C GLN A 150 -14.34 -2.30 -0.27
N LEU A 151 -13.11 -2.77 -0.17
CA LEU A 151 -11.96 -2.27 -0.92
C LEU A 151 -11.60 -3.22 -2.09
N ASN A 152 -11.07 -2.64 -3.16
CA ASN A 152 -10.72 -3.38 -4.38
C ASN A 152 -9.27 -3.91 -4.31
N TRP A 153 -9.07 -4.99 -3.57
CA TRP A 153 -7.79 -5.68 -3.44
C TRP A 153 -7.50 -6.60 -4.63
N GLN A 154 -6.41 -6.34 -5.33
CA GLN A 154 -5.89 -7.19 -6.38
C GLN A 154 -5.07 -8.37 -5.80
N ASP A 155 -4.59 -9.24 -6.67
CA ASP A 155 -3.67 -10.30 -6.26
C ASP A 155 -2.35 -9.72 -5.77
N GLY A 156 -1.75 -10.38 -4.79
CA GLY A 156 -0.53 -9.92 -4.16
C GLY A 156 0.73 -10.30 -4.92
N ILE A 157 1.79 -9.52 -4.72
CA ILE A 157 3.11 -9.74 -5.28
C ILE A 157 4.05 -10.11 -4.14
N LEU A 158 4.71 -11.29 -4.25
CA LEU A 158 5.77 -11.65 -3.32
C LEU A 158 7.11 -11.16 -3.87
N MET A 159 7.77 -10.28 -3.10
CA MET A 159 9.11 -9.77 -3.41
C MET A 159 10.17 -10.50 -2.57
N ARG A 160 11.26 -10.92 -3.19
CA ARG A 160 12.38 -11.64 -2.56
C ARG A 160 13.71 -10.95 -2.83
#